data_7142e147fcaa8ed4951618bcc1c292a1
#
_entry.id   7142e147fcaa8ed4951618bcc1c292a1
#
_cell.length_a   1.000
_cell.length_b   1.000
_cell.length_c   1.000
_cell.angle_alpha   90.00
_cell.angle_beta   90.00
_cell.angle_gamma   90.00
#
_symmetry.space_group_name_H-M   'P 1'
#
loop_
_entity.id
_entity.type
_entity.pdbx_description
1 polymer ?
#
loop_
_entity_poly.entity_id
_entity_poly.type
_entity_poly.pdbx_seq_one_letter_code
_entity_poly.pdbx_strand_id
1 'polypeptide(L)'
;DYSTSLMTYHPWGGTSCTKWFTDEPWLDFYMQQNGHPYDVPLWDRILADYNNVKPTRPVLDGEPLYDEHAIDFDMKKNGVSTDYHTRRYFYHEVFSGACGHTFGSTGVWQVYDPDKYKPAGDVFTRWEESLGRIASYQMGYGKELMLSRPYFTRIPDQSMLLEAYDHLDRITATRDRDRTYAFIYTERGKPIQVDLTAIGKGEEVTAWWFDVRSGRSIPLGNFKRVKSAVFTPQTKGTGNDWVL
;
A
#
# COMPACT_ATOMS: atom_id res chain seq x y z
N ASP A 1 -2.48 22.27 21.85
CA ASP A 1 -2.91 21.33 22.88
C ASP A 1 -2.99 19.93 22.27
N TYR A 2 -2.03 19.06 22.61
CA TYR A 2 -1.97 17.69 22.08
C TYR A 2 -3.09 16.78 22.59
N SER A 3 -3.86 17.20 23.59
CA SER A 3 -4.98 16.42 24.10
C SER A 3 -6.19 16.34 23.15
N THR A 4 -6.20 17.17 22.12
CA THR A 4 -7.30 17.27 21.15
C THR A 4 -6.91 16.96 19.72
N SER A 5 -5.63 16.67 19.46
CA SER A 5 -5.09 16.41 18.12
C SER A 5 -4.20 15.17 18.14
N LEU A 6 -4.30 14.34 17.11
CA LEU A 6 -3.41 13.20 16.97
C LEU A 6 -1.96 13.66 16.75
N MET A 7 -1.03 13.04 17.46
CA MET A 7 0.40 13.35 17.39
C MET A 7 1.22 12.11 17.04
N THR A 8 2.24 12.32 16.24
CA THR A 8 3.26 11.34 15.92
C THR A 8 4.61 12.02 15.68
N TYR A 9 5.64 11.24 15.48
CA TYR A 9 6.97 11.71 15.09
C TYR A 9 7.31 11.21 13.69
N HIS A 10 7.63 12.13 12.80
CA HIS A 10 8.06 11.82 11.43
C HIS A 10 9.57 11.56 11.43
N PRO A 11 10.02 10.30 11.23
CA PRO A 11 11.43 9.98 11.17
C PRO A 11 11.99 10.28 9.77
N TRP A 12 13.29 10.13 9.60
CA TRP A 12 13.90 10.18 8.27
C TRP A 12 13.76 8.87 7.50
N GLY A 13 14.09 8.92 6.19
CA GLY A 13 13.99 7.79 5.27
C GLY A 13 14.67 6.51 5.77
N GLY A 14 13.98 5.40 5.57
CA GLY A 14 14.45 4.09 5.96
C GLY A 14 14.30 3.76 7.45
N THR A 15 13.55 4.56 8.22
CA THR A 15 13.39 4.34 9.68
C THR A 15 11.93 4.41 10.14
N SER A 16 11.69 3.96 11.36
CA SER A 16 10.43 4.14 12.08
C SER A 16 10.65 4.99 13.34
N CYS A 17 9.64 5.75 13.76
CA CYS A 17 9.66 6.48 15.02
C CYS A 17 9.86 5.55 16.23
N THR A 18 9.49 4.29 16.12
CA THR A 18 9.65 3.26 17.16
C THR A 18 11.09 3.00 17.55
N LYS A 19 12.03 3.47 16.75
CA LYS A 19 13.46 3.47 17.11
C LYS A 19 13.77 4.35 18.33
N TRP A 20 12.97 5.39 18.56
CA TRP A 20 13.19 6.35 19.64
C TRP A 20 12.01 6.49 20.59
N PHE A 21 10.79 6.33 20.06
CA PHE A 21 9.56 6.57 20.79
C PHE A 21 8.60 5.41 20.61
N THR A 22 8.24 4.74 21.70
CA THR A 22 7.25 3.65 21.69
C THR A 22 6.19 3.84 22.75
N ASP A 23 6.56 4.38 23.91
CA ASP A 23 5.74 4.40 25.13
C ASP A 23 5.35 5.84 25.55
N GLU A 24 5.65 6.79 24.72
CA GLU A 24 5.40 8.21 24.99
C GLU A 24 3.87 8.49 25.05
N PRO A 25 3.38 9.17 26.09
CA PRO A 25 1.94 9.42 26.26
C PRO A 25 1.34 10.33 25.20
N TRP A 26 2.16 11.14 24.52
CA TRP A 26 1.74 12.02 23.44
C TRP A 26 1.69 11.33 22.07
N LEU A 27 2.26 10.13 21.92
CA LEU A 27 2.38 9.43 20.65
C LEU A 27 1.12 8.60 20.38
N ASP A 28 0.28 9.02 19.44
CA ASP A 28 -0.98 8.35 19.13
C ASP A 28 -0.81 7.19 18.15
N PHE A 29 0.13 7.29 17.20
CA PHE A 29 0.41 6.26 16.21
C PHE A 29 1.89 6.24 15.82
N TYR A 30 2.35 5.08 15.38
CA TYR A 30 3.71 4.90 14.88
C TYR A 30 3.79 5.34 13.43
N MET A 31 4.71 6.25 13.14
CA MET A 31 5.01 6.67 11.78
C MET A 31 6.38 6.17 11.38
N GLN A 32 6.45 5.66 10.19
CA GLN A 32 7.69 5.35 9.50
C GLN A 32 7.83 6.17 8.23
N GLN A 33 9.03 6.19 7.66
CA GLN A 33 9.30 6.71 6.34
C GLN A 33 10.03 5.63 5.54
N ASN A 34 9.35 4.97 4.59
CA ASN A 34 10.02 4.09 3.64
C ASN A 34 10.88 4.89 2.67
N GLY A 35 10.46 6.13 2.38
CA GLY A 35 11.20 7.04 1.51
C GLY A 35 11.05 6.70 0.04
N HIS A 36 12.04 7.03 -0.77
CA HIS A 36 11.93 7.03 -2.22
C HIS A 36 12.67 5.90 -2.98
N PRO A 37 13.13 4.81 -2.35
CA PRO A 37 13.70 3.69 -3.09
C PRO A 37 12.62 2.87 -3.79
N TYR A 38 12.97 2.26 -4.94
CA TYR A 38 12.05 1.34 -5.62
C TYR A 38 12.14 -0.08 -5.07
N ASP A 39 13.35 -0.56 -4.83
CA ASP A 39 13.64 -1.96 -4.57
C ASP A 39 13.84 -2.25 -3.07
N VAL A 40 12.77 -2.09 -2.30
CA VAL A 40 12.77 -2.35 -0.85
C VAL A 40 11.55 -3.16 -0.43
N PRO A 41 11.69 -3.98 0.62
CA PRO A 41 10.57 -4.72 1.19
C PRO A 41 9.67 -3.78 2.03
N LEU A 42 8.74 -3.11 1.37
CA LEU A 42 7.85 -2.09 1.95
C LEU A 42 7.05 -2.60 3.16
N TRP A 43 6.77 -3.89 3.18
CA TRP A 43 5.99 -4.55 4.23
C TRP A 43 6.76 -4.80 5.52
N ASP A 44 8.08 -4.92 5.48
CA ASP A 44 8.87 -5.40 6.63
C ASP A 44 8.77 -4.48 7.84
N ARG A 45 8.94 -3.17 7.66
CA ARG A 45 8.82 -2.22 8.76
C ARG A 45 7.39 -2.11 9.27
N ILE A 46 6.41 -2.10 8.37
CA ILE A 46 4.99 -2.09 8.76
C ILE A 46 4.69 -3.32 9.62
N LEU A 47 5.07 -4.52 9.17
CA LEU A 47 4.85 -5.76 9.90
C LEU A 47 5.63 -5.80 11.22
N ALA A 48 6.85 -5.26 11.25
CA ALA A 48 7.65 -5.21 12.47
C ALA A 48 6.97 -4.34 13.55
N ASP A 49 6.55 -3.14 13.20
CA ASP A 49 5.86 -2.25 14.12
C ASP A 49 4.48 -2.80 14.51
N TYR A 50 3.72 -3.32 13.55
CA TYR A 50 2.40 -3.89 13.79
C TYR A 50 2.42 -5.09 14.75
N ASN A 51 3.37 -6.00 14.57
CA ASN A 51 3.41 -7.26 15.34
C ASN A 51 4.17 -7.16 16.67
N ASN A 52 5.26 -6.40 16.71
CA ASN A 52 6.26 -6.53 17.75
C ASN A 52 6.32 -5.34 18.70
N VAL A 53 5.87 -4.14 18.30
CA VAL A 53 5.99 -2.96 19.14
C VAL A 53 4.82 -2.89 20.14
N LYS A 54 5.14 -2.47 21.37
CA LYS A 54 4.17 -2.26 22.44
C LYS A 54 4.36 -0.87 23.06
N PRO A 55 3.27 -0.22 23.47
CA PRO A 55 1.85 -0.62 23.32
C PRO A 55 1.46 -0.73 21.83
N THR A 56 0.43 -1.51 21.52
CA THR A 56 -0.08 -1.62 20.14
C THR A 56 -0.73 -0.30 19.74
N ARG A 57 -0.23 0.31 18.68
CA ARG A 57 -0.76 1.56 18.10
C ARG A 57 -0.95 1.39 16.58
N PRO A 58 -1.77 2.23 15.93
CA PRO A 58 -1.81 2.27 14.47
C PRO A 58 -0.43 2.54 13.88
N VAL A 59 -0.15 1.99 12.70
CA VAL A 59 1.13 2.17 11.98
C VAL A 59 0.85 2.87 10.66
N LEU A 60 1.65 3.86 10.29
CA LEU A 60 1.51 4.62 9.04
C LEU A 60 2.89 4.87 8.40
N ASP A 61 2.98 4.72 7.08
CA ASP A 61 4.08 5.34 6.33
C ASP A 61 3.73 6.80 6.03
N GLY A 62 4.47 7.73 6.63
CA GLY A 62 4.26 9.17 6.48
C GLY A 62 4.90 9.76 5.24
N GLU A 63 5.86 9.03 4.63
CA GLU A 63 6.54 9.48 3.42
C GLU A 63 6.98 8.27 2.58
N PRO A 64 6.06 7.71 1.78
CA PRO A 64 6.35 6.71 0.76
C PRO A 64 6.98 7.35 -0.48
N LEU A 65 7.28 6.55 -1.50
CA LEU A 65 7.73 7.07 -2.81
C LEU A 65 6.62 7.93 -3.45
N TYR A 66 6.93 9.20 -3.67
CA TYR A 66 6.01 10.16 -4.29
C TYR A 66 5.82 9.88 -5.78
N ASP A 67 4.69 10.32 -6.33
CA ASP A 67 4.48 10.37 -7.77
C ASP A 67 5.41 11.43 -8.39
N GLU A 68 5.98 11.10 -9.55
CA GLU A 68 6.91 11.94 -10.31
C GLU A 68 8.16 12.34 -9.50
N HIS A 69 8.72 11.40 -8.74
CA HIS A 69 9.94 11.60 -7.97
C HIS A 69 11.12 10.82 -8.57
N ALA A 70 12.30 11.39 -8.54
CA ALA A 70 13.52 10.65 -8.90
C ALA A 70 13.73 9.48 -7.92
N ILE A 71 13.65 8.26 -8.41
CA ILE A 71 13.79 7.06 -7.56
C ILE A 71 15.21 7.05 -6.97
N ASP A 72 15.32 6.87 -5.63
CA ASP A 72 16.57 6.96 -4.87
C ASP A 72 17.32 8.30 -5.06
N PHE A 73 16.59 9.37 -5.41
CA PHE A 73 17.18 10.66 -5.73
C PHE A 73 18.20 10.63 -6.89
N ASP A 74 18.16 9.60 -7.73
CA ASP A 74 19.04 9.45 -8.91
C ASP A 74 18.20 9.10 -10.16
N MET A 75 17.65 10.12 -10.78
CA MET A 75 16.84 9.97 -11.99
C MET A 75 17.62 9.33 -13.14
N LYS A 76 18.93 9.60 -13.27
CA LYS A 76 19.73 9.09 -14.38
C LYS A 76 19.93 7.59 -14.30
N LYS A 77 20.04 7.07 -13.08
CA LYS A 77 20.25 5.66 -12.81
C LYS A 77 18.93 4.88 -12.71
N ASN A 78 17.97 5.42 -11.98
CA ASN A 78 16.80 4.69 -11.53
C ASN A 78 15.50 5.16 -12.19
N GLY A 79 15.53 6.28 -12.93
CA GLY A 79 14.34 6.88 -13.54
C GLY A 79 13.46 7.63 -12.56
N VAL A 80 12.22 7.83 -12.97
CA VAL A 80 11.21 8.60 -12.24
C VAL A 80 10.04 7.69 -11.88
N SER A 81 9.51 7.85 -10.69
CA SER A 81 8.34 7.12 -10.21
C SER A 81 7.08 7.48 -11.00
N THR A 82 6.20 6.52 -11.12
CA THR A 82 4.92 6.63 -11.80
C THR A 82 3.79 6.17 -10.89
N ASP A 83 2.56 6.26 -11.38
CA ASP A 83 1.37 5.72 -10.74
C ASP A 83 1.49 4.26 -10.28
N TYR A 84 2.22 3.41 -11.03
CA TYR A 84 2.51 2.05 -10.62
C TYR A 84 3.29 1.99 -9.30
N HIS A 85 4.30 2.83 -9.15
CA HIS A 85 5.14 2.86 -7.96
C HIS A 85 4.34 3.29 -6.71
N THR A 86 3.48 4.31 -6.85
CA THR A 86 2.62 4.76 -5.74
C THR A 86 1.59 3.70 -5.34
N ARG A 87 1.00 2.98 -6.32
CA ARG A 87 0.09 1.84 -6.03
C ARG A 87 0.82 0.71 -5.32
N ARG A 88 2.03 0.38 -5.75
CA ARG A 88 2.88 -0.64 -5.13
C ARG A 88 3.07 -0.35 -3.63
N TYR A 89 3.44 0.87 -3.27
CA TYR A 89 3.56 1.30 -1.88
C TYR A 89 2.24 1.16 -1.14
N PHE A 90 1.17 1.75 -1.67
CA PHE A 90 -0.14 1.71 -1.05
C PHE A 90 -0.58 0.29 -0.69
N TYR A 91 -0.62 -0.62 -1.67
CA TYR A 91 -1.20 -1.94 -1.45
C TYR A 91 -0.31 -2.83 -0.56
N HIS A 92 0.99 -2.80 -0.73
CA HIS A 92 1.87 -3.59 0.13
C HIS A 92 1.83 -3.13 1.59
N GLU A 93 1.84 -1.84 1.83
CA GLU A 93 1.83 -1.29 3.18
C GLU A 93 0.48 -1.48 3.87
N VAL A 94 -0.61 -1.08 3.21
CA VAL A 94 -1.94 -1.19 3.80
C VAL A 94 -2.29 -2.67 4.05
N PHE A 95 -2.00 -3.57 3.12
CA PHE A 95 -2.29 -5.00 3.31
C PHE A 95 -1.36 -5.66 4.34
N SER A 96 -0.23 -5.06 4.65
CA SER A 96 0.68 -5.49 5.73
C SER A 96 0.32 -4.92 7.10
N GLY A 97 -0.76 -4.16 7.22
CA GLY A 97 -1.27 -3.71 8.52
C GLY A 97 -1.20 -2.21 8.76
N ALA A 98 -0.71 -1.41 7.81
CA ALA A 98 -0.79 0.03 7.93
C ALA A 98 -2.24 0.50 8.06
N CYS A 99 -2.46 1.49 8.93
CA CYS A 99 -3.78 2.06 9.19
C CYS A 99 -4.25 3.04 8.10
N GLY A 100 -3.38 3.34 7.15
CA GLY A 100 -3.63 4.24 6.04
C GLY A 100 -2.39 4.39 5.19
N HIS A 101 -2.41 5.36 4.29
CA HIS A 101 -1.31 5.66 3.39
C HIS A 101 -1.23 7.16 3.14
N THR A 102 -0.03 7.70 3.11
CA THR A 102 0.24 9.08 2.72
C THR A 102 0.64 9.10 1.24
N PHE A 103 0.00 9.95 0.47
CA PHE A 103 0.33 10.15 -0.94
C PHE A 103 1.05 11.47 -1.13
N GLY A 104 2.18 11.45 -1.83
CA GLY A 104 2.93 12.63 -2.23
C GLY A 104 3.02 12.76 -3.76
N SER A 105 3.10 13.99 -4.23
CA SER A 105 3.41 14.33 -5.63
C SER A 105 4.48 15.41 -5.65
N THR A 106 5.54 15.17 -6.44
CA THR A 106 6.73 16.05 -6.42
C THR A 106 6.41 17.47 -6.87
N GLY A 107 5.54 17.66 -7.85
CA GLY A 107 5.10 19.00 -8.26
C GLY A 107 4.25 19.70 -7.21
N VAL A 108 3.40 18.94 -6.49
CA VAL A 108 2.45 19.52 -5.52
C VAL A 108 3.15 19.95 -4.23
N TRP A 109 3.99 19.09 -3.61
CA TRP A 109 4.61 19.44 -2.32
C TRP A 109 5.56 20.64 -2.43
N GLN A 110 6.17 20.84 -3.61
CA GLN A 110 7.01 22.02 -3.88
C GLN A 110 6.21 23.26 -4.29
N VAL A 111 4.90 23.11 -4.60
CA VAL A 111 4.10 24.11 -5.29
C VAL A 111 4.85 24.59 -6.55
N TYR A 112 5.39 23.63 -7.33
CA TYR A 112 6.33 23.92 -8.40
C TYR A 112 5.74 24.81 -9.50
N ASP A 113 6.39 25.95 -9.70
CA ASP A 113 6.08 26.93 -10.73
C ASP A 113 7.38 27.37 -11.41
N PRO A 114 7.67 26.87 -12.64
CA PRO A 114 8.92 27.16 -13.33
C PRO A 114 9.12 28.64 -13.68
N ASP A 115 8.03 29.43 -13.69
CA ASP A 115 8.09 30.86 -13.98
C ASP A 115 8.52 31.68 -12.75
N LYS A 116 8.50 31.07 -11.55
CA LYS A 116 8.78 31.78 -10.29
C LYS A 116 10.08 31.36 -9.62
N TYR A 117 10.45 30.07 -9.67
CA TYR A 117 11.61 29.58 -8.96
C TYR A 117 12.15 28.25 -9.53
N LYS A 118 13.37 27.93 -9.15
CA LYS A 118 13.98 26.65 -9.50
C LYS A 118 13.46 25.54 -8.59
N PRO A 119 13.29 24.32 -9.10
CA PRO A 119 12.83 23.20 -8.28
C PRO A 119 13.92 22.77 -7.27
N ALA A 120 13.47 22.16 -6.18
CA ALA A 120 14.32 21.40 -5.28
C ALA A 120 14.41 19.96 -5.81
N GLY A 121 15.47 19.63 -6.51
CA GLY A 121 15.64 18.34 -7.19
C GLY A 121 14.90 18.25 -8.53
N ASP A 122 14.71 17.02 -9.00
CA ASP A 122 14.06 16.76 -10.29
C ASP A 122 12.54 16.85 -10.15
N VAL A 123 11.94 17.79 -10.84
CA VAL A 123 10.49 17.94 -10.99
C VAL A 123 10.19 18.46 -12.39
N PHE A 124 9.12 17.99 -13.00
CA PHE A 124 8.84 18.24 -14.41
C PHE A 124 7.49 18.91 -14.63
N THR A 125 6.53 18.62 -13.77
CA THR A 125 5.13 19.02 -13.95
C THR A 125 4.80 20.13 -12.96
N ARG A 126 4.17 21.21 -13.48
CA ARG A 126 3.63 22.30 -12.64
C ARG A 126 2.66 21.75 -11.61
N TRP A 127 2.58 22.39 -10.46
CA TRP A 127 1.76 21.89 -9.35
C TRP A 127 0.26 21.78 -9.73
N GLU A 128 -0.26 22.70 -10.54
CA GLU A 128 -1.66 22.67 -11.01
C GLU A 128 -1.94 21.43 -11.86
N GLU A 129 -1.03 21.09 -12.76
CA GLU A 129 -1.12 19.91 -13.62
C GLU A 129 -0.94 18.63 -12.81
N SER A 130 -0.06 18.67 -11.80
CA SER A 130 0.21 17.54 -10.91
C SER A 130 -1.01 17.12 -10.09
N LEU A 131 -1.94 18.02 -9.80
CA LEU A 131 -3.22 17.71 -9.15
C LEU A 131 -4.10 16.77 -9.99
N GLY A 132 -3.98 16.81 -11.32
CA GLY A 132 -4.75 15.99 -12.26
C GLY A 132 -4.08 14.66 -12.64
N ARG A 133 -2.93 14.31 -12.04
CA ARG A 133 -2.23 13.07 -12.39
C ARG A 133 -3.01 11.83 -11.94
N ILE A 134 -2.93 10.78 -12.76
CA ILE A 134 -3.71 9.55 -12.56
C ILE A 134 -3.43 8.88 -11.21
N ALA A 135 -2.21 8.99 -10.69
CA ALA A 135 -1.81 8.40 -9.42
C ALA A 135 -2.72 8.83 -8.26
N SER A 136 -3.10 10.12 -8.19
CA SER A 136 -3.98 10.65 -7.14
C SER A 136 -5.38 10.01 -7.18
N TYR A 137 -5.94 9.81 -8.36
CA TYR A 137 -7.24 9.13 -8.51
C TYR A 137 -7.16 7.65 -8.09
N GLN A 138 -6.05 6.99 -8.41
CA GLN A 138 -5.84 5.58 -8.07
C GLN A 138 -5.69 5.36 -6.58
N MET A 139 -5.15 6.32 -5.83
CA MET A 139 -5.22 6.30 -4.36
C MET A 139 -6.66 6.38 -3.87
N GLY A 140 -7.51 7.17 -4.54
CA GLY A 140 -8.96 7.19 -4.30
C GLY A 140 -9.61 5.82 -4.50
N TYR A 141 -9.30 5.12 -5.59
CA TYR A 141 -9.80 3.75 -5.84
C TYR A 141 -9.36 2.76 -4.75
N GLY A 142 -8.10 2.85 -4.32
CA GLY A 142 -7.58 2.05 -3.20
C GLY A 142 -8.36 2.33 -1.90
N LYS A 143 -8.60 3.58 -1.58
CA LYS A 143 -9.42 3.99 -0.42
C LYS A 143 -10.85 3.43 -0.52
N GLU A 144 -11.50 3.55 -1.66
CA GLU A 144 -12.85 3.01 -1.88
C GLU A 144 -12.88 1.50 -1.71
N LEU A 145 -11.90 0.77 -2.25
CA LEU A 145 -11.77 -0.66 -2.04
C LEU A 145 -11.67 -1.00 -0.55
N MET A 146 -10.81 -0.31 0.19
CA MET A 146 -10.63 -0.56 1.62
C MET A 146 -11.89 -0.27 2.43
N LEU A 147 -12.63 0.77 2.10
CA LEU A 147 -13.87 1.16 2.78
C LEU A 147 -15.09 0.33 2.32
N SER A 148 -14.97 -0.44 1.25
CA SER A 148 -16.04 -1.33 0.77
C SER A 148 -16.35 -2.50 1.73
N ARG A 149 -15.48 -2.73 2.72
CA ARG A 149 -15.59 -3.81 3.73
C ARG A 149 -15.28 -3.25 5.12
N PRO A 150 -15.65 -3.98 6.21
CA PRO A 150 -15.32 -3.57 7.58
C PRO A 150 -13.81 -3.34 7.75
N TYR A 151 -13.42 -2.08 7.92
CA TYR A 151 -12.01 -1.67 7.90
C TYR A 151 -11.26 -1.99 9.19
N PHE A 152 -11.90 -1.75 10.35
CA PHE A 152 -11.24 -1.84 11.65
C PHE A 152 -10.98 -3.28 12.14
N THR A 153 -11.59 -4.26 11.51
CA THR A 153 -11.36 -5.68 11.82
C THR A 153 -10.31 -6.32 10.91
N ARG A 154 -9.75 -5.56 9.99
CA ARG A 154 -8.74 -6.02 9.03
C ARG A 154 -7.41 -6.35 9.72
N ILE A 155 -6.82 -7.46 9.35
CA ILE A 155 -5.51 -7.92 9.80
C ILE A 155 -4.66 -8.37 8.60
N PRO A 156 -3.33 -8.17 8.61
CA PRO A 156 -2.45 -8.79 7.64
C PRO A 156 -2.44 -10.30 7.85
N ASP A 157 -2.56 -11.08 6.78
CA ASP A 157 -2.52 -12.54 6.88
C ASP A 157 -2.00 -13.18 5.59
N GLN A 158 -0.74 -13.57 5.61
CA GLN A 158 -0.10 -14.29 4.50
C GLN A 158 -0.40 -15.81 4.53
N SER A 159 -0.95 -16.35 5.63
CA SER A 159 -1.15 -17.79 5.81
C SER A 159 -2.18 -18.40 4.84
N MET A 160 -2.99 -17.55 4.22
CA MET A 160 -3.93 -18.00 3.19
C MET A 160 -3.28 -18.22 1.82
N LEU A 161 -2.05 -17.76 1.62
CA LEU A 161 -1.29 -17.97 0.39
C LEU A 161 -0.52 -19.29 0.49
N LEU A 162 -0.65 -20.15 -0.52
CA LEU A 162 -0.04 -21.48 -0.53
C LEU A 162 1.35 -21.50 -1.18
N GLU A 163 1.75 -20.39 -1.78
CA GLU A 163 3.08 -20.20 -2.34
C GLU A 163 3.77 -19.02 -1.69
N ALA A 164 5.08 -19.14 -1.48
CA ALA A 164 5.93 -18.03 -1.07
C ALA A 164 6.35 -17.24 -2.31
N TYR A 165 6.25 -15.93 -2.20
CA TYR A 165 6.64 -15.00 -3.27
C TYR A 165 7.69 -14.04 -2.72
N ASP A 166 8.78 -13.90 -3.46
CA ASP A 166 9.90 -13.07 -3.07
C ASP A 166 9.82 -11.67 -3.66
N HIS A 167 10.28 -10.71 -2.87
CA HIS A 167 10.69 -9.36 -3.27
C HIS A 167 9.73 -8.69 -4.28
N LEU A 168 10.17 -8.40 -5.51
CA LEU A 168 9.35 -7.78 -6.55
C LEU A 168 8.19 -8.65 -7.06
N ASP A 169 8.16 -9.90 -6.69
CA ASP A 169 7.08 -10.82 -7.02
C ASP A 169 6.16 -11.10 -5.84
N ARG A 170 6.35 -10.37 -4.74
CA ARG A 170 5.56 -10.56 -3.54
C ARG A 170 4.07 -10.37 -3.81
N ILE A 171 3.31 -11.31 -3.28
CA ILE A 171 1.86 -11.22 -3.16
C ILE A 171 1.55 -10.91 -1.70
N THR A 172 0.76 -9.88 -1.44
CA THR A 172 0.45 -9.43 -0.08
C THR A 172 -1.03 -9.61 0.21
N ALA A 173 -1.33 -10.29 1.31
CA ALA A 173 -2.68 -10.64 1.68
C ALA A 173 -3.10 -9.99 3.01
N THR A 174 -4.35 -9.57 3.04
CA THR A 174 -5.04 -9.08 4.24
C THR A 174 -6.45 -9.65 4.28
N ARG A 175 -6.99 -9.85 5.46
CA ARG A 175 -8.38 -10.28 5.65
C ARG A 175 -9.02 -9.65 6.86
N ASP A 176 -10.32 -9.80 6.94
CA ASP A 176 -11.07 -9.57 8.16
C ASP A 176 -10.75 -10.62 9.24
N ARG A 177 -10.67 -10.20 10.50
CA ARG A 177 -10.50 -11.09 11.65
C ARG A 177 -11.57 -12.16 11.71
N ASP A 178 -12.81 -11.82 11.38
CA ASP A 178 -13.96 -12.73 11.37
C ASP A 178 -14.08 -13.56 10.09
N ARG A 179 -13.11 -13.41 9.17
CA ARG A 179 -13.00 -14.14 7.90
C ARG A 179 -14.12 -13.85 6.90
N THR A 180 -14.77 -12.68 7.00
CA THR A 180 -15.90 -12.33 6.12
C THR A 180 -15.44 -11.90 4.73
N TYR A 181 -14.19 -11.44 4.60
CA TYR A 181 -13.55 -11.10 3.33
C TYR A 181 -12.03 -11.23 3.40
N ALA A 182 -11.39 -11.24 2.24
CA ALA A 182 -9.95 -11.07 2.07
C ALA A 182 -9.66 -10.21 0.84
N PHE A 183 -8.54 -9.51 0.87
CA PHE A 183 -7.93 -8.84 -0.28
C PHE A 183 -6.52 -9.36 -0.47
N ILE A 184 -6.15 -9.67 -1.70
CA ILE A 184 -4.83 -10.21 -2.04
C ILE A 184 -4.29 -9.42 -3.24
N TYR A 185 -3.21 -8.69 -3.02
CA TYR A 185 -2.55 -7.87 -4.04
C TYR A 185 -1.43 -8.65 -4.70
N THR A 186 -1.43 -8.66 -6.05
CA THR A 186 -0.36 -9.19 -6.88
C THR A 186 0.24 -8.06 -7.70
N GLU A 187 1.47 -7.68 -7.36
CA GLU A 187 2.16 -6.52 -7.92
C GLU A 187 2.38 -6.63 -9.43
N ARG A 188 2.67 -7.83 -9.92
CA ARG A 188 2.99 -8.09 -11.32
C ARG A 188 1.99 -8.98 -12.04
N GLY A 189 0.77 -9.08 -11.50
CA GLY A 189 -0.26 -9.91 -12.09
C GLY A 189 0.12 -11.39 -12.15
N LYS A 190 0.89 -11.88 -11.18
CA LYS A 190 1.15 -13.31 -11.04
C LYS A 190 -0.11 -14.05 -10.59
N PRO A 191 -0.30 -15.30 -11.02
CA PRO A 191 -1.33 -16.17 -10.47
C PRO A 191 -1.19 -16.29 -8.95
N ILE A 192 -2.32 -16.38 -8.25
CA ILE A 192 -2.38 -16.50 -6.80
C ILE A 192 -2.97 -17.84 -6.44
N GLN A 193 -2.27 -18.63 -5.65
CA GLN A 193 -2.79 -19.87 -5.08
C GLN A 193 -3.24 -19.64 -3.64
N VAL A 194 -4.53 -19.82 -3.38
CA VAL A 194 -5.20 -19.41 -2.13
C VAL A 194 -5.85 -20.61 -1.44
N ASP A 195 -5.70 -20.69 -0.13
CA ASP A 195 -6.55 -21.52 0.74
C ASP A 195 -7.88 -20.81 0.99
N LEU A 196 -8.93 -21.19 0.26
CA LEU A 196 -10.26 -20.60 0.42
C LEU A 196 -10.92 -21.02 1.73
N THR A 197 -10.42 -22.01 2.44
CA THR A 197 -10.94 -22.40 3.77
C THR A 197 -10.60 -21.37 4.84
N ALA A 198 -9.62 -20.52 4.60
CA ALA A 198 -9.27 -19.39 5.45
C ALA A 198 -10.28 -18.23 5.37
N ILE A 199 -11.17 -18.23 4.37
CA ILE A 199 -12.13 -17.15 4.08
C ILE A 199 -13.56 -17.69 4.21
N GLY A 200 -14.46 -16.92 4.82
CA GLY A 200 -15.88 -17.27 4.95
C GLY A 200 -16.18 -18.40 5.93
N LYS A 201 -17.46 -18.66 6.13
CA LYS A 201 -17.99 -19.74 7.00
C LYS A 201 -18.91 -20.70 6.25
N GLY A 202 -19.35 -20.34 5.05
CA GLY A 202 -20.24 -21.14 4.20
C GLY A 202 -19.51 -22.20 3.36
N GLU A 203 -20.18 -22.77 2.39
CA GLU A 203 -19.61 -23.76 1.48
C GLU A 203 -18.89 -23.12 0.28
N GLU A 204 -19.22 -21.87 -0.02
CA GLU A 204 -18.69 -21.12 -1.14
C GLU A 204 -18.15 -19.75 -0.73
N VAL A 205 -17.27 -19.20 -1.56
CA VAL A 205 -16.82 -17.82 -1.55
C VAL A 205 -17.05 -17.20 -2.92
N THR A 206 -17.40 -15.91 -2.97
CA THR A 206 -17.50 -15.15 -4.21
C THR A 206 -16.23 -14.38 -4.43
N ALA A 207 -15.69 -14.37 -5.65
CA ALA A 207 -14.45 -13.73 -5.99
C ALA A 207 -14.61 -12.69 -7.10
N TRP A 208 -13.75 -11.66 -7.05
CA TRP A 208 -13.62 -10.60 -8.05
C TRP A 208 -12.16 -10.25 -8.26
N TRP A 209 -11.78 -9.90 -9.47
CA TRP A 209 -10.60 -9.09 -9.70
C TRP A 209 -10.97 -7.61 -9.59
N PHE A 210 -10.16 -6.86 -8.84
CA PHE A 210 -10.22 -5.41 -8.80
C PHE A 210 -9.03 -4.87 -9.59
N ASP A 211 -9.32 -4.12 -10.66
CA ASP A 211 -8.30 -3.42 -11.42
C ASP A 211 -7.94 -2.11 -10.69
N VAL A 212 -6.80 -2.12 -10.05
CA VAL A 212 -6.31 -1.00 -9.23
C VAL A 212 -6.03 0.28 -10.05
N ARG A 213 -5.90 0.14 -11.38
CA ARG A 213 -5.62 1.25 -12.31
C ARG A 213 -6.88 2.03 -12.68
N SER A 214 -8.00 1.37 -12.66
CA SER A 214 -9.29 1.94 -13.10
C SER A 214 -10.38 1.93 -12.02
N GLY A 215 -10.15 1.28 -10.88
CA GLY A 215 -11.14 1.11 -9.82
C GLY A 215 -12.29 0.14 -10.17
N ARG A 216 -12.16 -0.64 -11.24
CA ARG A 216 -13.23 -1.55 -11.71
C ARG A 216 -13.14 -2.93 -11.08
N SER A 217 -14.28 -3.43 -10.62
CA SER A 217 -14.42 -4.81 -10.15
C SER A 217 -14.94 -5.70 -11.28
N ILE A 218 -14.27 -6.85 -11.49
CA ILE A 218 -14.58 -7.84 -12.51
C ILE A 218 -14.99 -9.11 -11.80
N PRO A 219 -16.25 -9.54 -11.88
CA PRO A 219 -16.72 -10.72 -11.18
C PRO A 219 -16.12 -12.00 -11.78
N LEU A 220 -15.72 -12.91 -10.91
CA LEU A 220 -15.26 -14.26 -11.27
C LEU A 220 -16.32 -15.33 -10.95
N GLY A 221 -17.25 -15.02 -10.04
CA GLY A 221 -18.30 -15.93 -9.62
C GLY A 221 -18.03 -16.60 -8.28
N ASN A 222 -18.73 -17.71 -8.03
CA ASN A 222 -18.67 -18.47 -6.79
C ASN A 222 -17.73 -19.66 -6.92
N PHE A 223 -16.98 -19.91 -5.87
CA PHE A 223 -16.01 -20.99 -5.76
C PHE A 223 -16.26 -21.80 -4.49
N LYS A 224 -16.19 -23.11 -4.57
CA LYS A 224 -16.22 -23.98 -3.39
C LYS A 224 -15.07 -23.63 -2.46
N ARG A 225 -15.30 -23.67 -1.17
CA ARG A 225 -14.26 -23.49 -0.15
C ARG A 225 -13.36 -24.71 -0.09
N VAL A 226 -12.29 -24.68 -0.87
CA VAL A 226 -11.27 -25.72 -0.95
C VAL A 226 -9.93 -25.19 -0.47
N LYS A 227 -9.04 -26.10 -0.04
CA LYS A 227 -7.70 -25.74 0.44
C LYS A 227 -6.80 -25.13 -0.63
N SER A 228 -7.13 -25.30 -1.91
CA SER A 228 -6.31 -24.76 -2.98
C SER A 228 -7.19 -24.36 -4.15
N ALA A 229 -7.18 -23.07 -4.47
CA ALA A 229 -7.73 -22.51 -5.69
C ALA A 229 -6.71 -21.55 -6.31
N VAL A 230 -6.62 -21.56 -7.64
CA VAL A 230 -5.70 -20.68 -8.39
C VAL A 230 -6.51 -19.60 -9.11
N PHE A 231 -6.11 -18.36 -8.93
CA PHE A 231 -6.68 -17.20 -9.61
C PHE A 231 -5.64 -16.53 -10.48
N THR A 232 -5.92 -16.40 -11.77
CA THR A 232 -5.01 -15.78 -12.74
C THR A 232 -5.55 -14.43 -13.18
N PRO A 233 -4.81 -13.33 -12.97
CA PRO A 233 -5.20 -12.01 -13.47
C PRO A 233 -5.25 -11.95 -15.01
N GLN A 234 -5.99 -10.97 -15.54
CA GLN A 234 -6.14 -10.80 -17.00
C GLN A 234 -4.85 -10.33 -17.69
N THR A 235 -4.00 -9.60 -16.97
CA THR A 235 -2.72 -9.07 -17.48
C THR A 235 -1.62 -9.32 -16.47
N LYS A 236 -0.37 -9.34 -16.95
CA LYS A 236 0.83 -9.59 -16.15
C LYS A 236 1.98 -8.67 -16.53
N GLY A 237 2.99 -8.58 -15.67
CA GLY A 237 4.18 -7.74 -15.81
C GLY A 237 4.07 -6.45 -15.03
N THR A 238 5.14 -5.67 -15.02
CA THR A 238 5.22 -4.38 -14.32
C THR A 238 4.08 -3.44 -14.77
N GLY A 239 3.40 -2.80 -13.83
CA GLY A 239 2.26 -1.93 -14.11
C GLY A 239 0.93 -2.66 -14.36
N ASN A 240 0.92 -4.00 -14.28
CA ASN A 240 -0.28 -4.84 -14.41
C ASN A 240 -0.62 -5.50 -13.08
N ASP A 241 -0.76 -4.67 -12.10
CA ASP A 241 -1.09 -5.01 -10.72
C ASP A 241 -2.60 -5.16 -10.51
N TRP A 242 -2.99 -6.09 -9.63
CA TRP A 242 -4.38 -6.48 -9.37
C TRP A 242 -4.62 -6.80 -7.90
N VAL A 243 -5.88 -6.65 -7.45
CA VAL A 243 -6.34 -7.19 -6.19
C VAL A 243 -7.43 -8.25 -6.43
N LEU A 244 -7.23 -9.42 -5.83
CA LEU A 244 -8.26 -10.44 -5.71
C LEU A 244 -9.07 -10.15 -4.46
#